data_91c1ab744e3141bd1c9db5e720aabed8
#
_entry.id   91c1ab744e3141bd1c9db5e720aabed8
#
_cell.length_a   1.000
_cell.length_b   1.000
_cell.length_c   1.000
_cell.angle_alpha   90.00
_cell.angle_beta   90.00
_cell.angle_gamma   90.00
#
_symmetry.space_group_name_H-M   'P 1'
#
loop_
_entity.id
_entity.type
_entity.pdbx_description
1 polymer ?
#
loop_
_entity_poly.entity_id
_entity_poly.type
_entity_poly.pdbx_seq_one_letter_code
_entity_poly.pdbx_strand_id
1 'polypeptide(L)'
;MLSKYHWWRDAVIYQVYVRSFLDSAGDGIGDLAGVRAGLPYLKKLGVDGIWLSPFYPSPQHDHGYDVADYRDVDPVFGDLDEFDQLMAAARRLGIKVLLDIVPNHCSSEHPWFREALDSPPGSPARARFHFAAGRGPDGSEPPNNWHAMFGGPAWTRVADGQWYLHMFTPEQPDWNWRNPEIADEFDRTLRFWLDRGVDGFRIDVAAGLFKHPDLPDSDDPEADARTRDSVNPLAWNQPEVHDVWRRWRAICEEYGDRDGRERLLVGEVSVPTAREHALYVRPDELHQAFFFDLLGAPWDADAFRKVIAEAMQDIAGTGSTVTWVLNNHDQVRTVTRYGEPATEGSGLGAARARAAALLMLALPGAAYIYQGEELGLPEVVDLPDDVLTDPIFRRTGSRARIRDGCRVPLPWSGQASPFGFTSGAEGTKPWLPQPEYFAEYATDRALADTRSFWHLYRDGLQLRKSLPQLGEGPLEWLDSPPGVLAFTRGDGLVCAVNFGTANAPAPVPGTPLLSSGPCPPGVLPGATAAWWLNDL
;
A
#
# COMPACT_ATOMS: atom_id res chain seq x y z
N MET A 1 29.31 -19.41 -4.23
CA MET A 1 27.89 -19.81 -4.31
C MET A 1 27.20 -18.69 -5.08
N LEU A 2 26.57 -18.99 -6.21
CA LEU A 2 25.73 -18.02 -6.91
C LEU A 2 24.62 -17.64 -5.93
N SER A 3 24.51 -16.35 -5.59
CA SER A 3 23.38 -15.82 -4.82
C SER A 3 22.09 -16.29 -5.49
N LYS A 4 21.21 -16.96 -4.75
CA LYS A 4 19.91 -17.39 -5.27
C LYS A 4 19.14 -16.11 -5.57
N TYR A 5 18.87 -15.83 -6.85
CA TYR A 5 18.10 -14.65 -7.23
C TYR A 5 16.68 -14.80 -6.71
N HIS A 6 16.28 -13.88 -5.84
CA HIS A 6 14.93 -13.82 -5.27
C HIS A 6 14.11 -12.82 -6.07
N TRP A 7 13.03 -13.27 -6.74
CA TRP A 7 12.21 -12.45 -7.64
C TRP A 7 11.65 -11.18 -6.98
N TRP A 8 11.43 -11.21 -5.68
CA TRP A 8 10.82 -10.12 -4.93
C TRP A 8 11.77 -8.98 -4.57
N ARG A 9 13.09 -9.17 -4.68
CA ARG A 9 14.08 -8.19 -4.20
C ARG A 9 14.07 -6.88 -4.96
N ASP A 10 13.84 -6.91 -6.25
CA ASP A 10 13.79 -5.75 -7.15
C ASP A 10 12.48 -5.66 -7.94
N ALA A 11 11.49 -6.45 -7.54
CA ALA A 11 10.18 -6.49 -8.19
C ALA A 11 9.46 -5.15 -8.12
N VAL A 12 8.69 -4.87 -9.16
CA VAL A 12 7.72 -3.78 -9.16
C VAL A 12 6.31 -4.35 -9.11
N ILE A 13 5.61 -4.03 -8.03
CA ILE A 13 4.26 -4.52 -7.75
C ILE A 13 3.26 -3.38 -7.95
N TYR A 14 2.18 -3.66 -8.66
CA TYR A 14 1.10 -2.70 -8.87
C TYR A 14 -0.05 -2.98 -7.90
N GLN A 15 -0.40 -2.00 -7.07
CA GLN A 15 -1.54 -2.10 -6.17
C GLN A 15 -2.83 -1.88 -6.95
N VAL A 16 -3.70 -2.88 -6.95
CA VAL A 16 -5.05 -2.84 -7.48
C VAL A 16 -6.04 -2.65 -6.34
N TYR A 17 -6.69 -1.51 -6.29
CA TYR A 17 -7.85 -1.28 -5.43
C TYR A 17 -9.09 -1.78 -6.17
N VAL A 18 -9.48 -3.03 -5.92
CA VAL A 18 -10.38 -3.84 -6.76
C VAL A 18 -11.66 -3.08 -7.13
N ARG A 19 -12.37 -2.53 -6.15
CA ARG A 19 -13.65 -1.83 -6.36
C ARG A 19 -13.57 -0.57 -7.24
N SER A 20 -12.35 -0.06 -7.51
CA SER A 20 -12.09 1.14 -8.31
C SER A 20 -11.24 0.88 -9.54
N PHE A 21 -10.96 -0.39 -9.86
CA PHE A 21 -10.10 -0.73 -10.98
C PHE A 21 -10.88 -0.81 -12.30
N LEU A 22 -11.79 -1.77 -12.44
CA LEU A 22 -12.64 -1.94 -13.60
C LEU A 22 -13.89 -2.76 -13.22
N ASP A 23 -15.08 -2.24 -13.54
CA ASP A 23 -16.36 -2.88 -13.32
C ASP A 23 -16.80 -3.65 -14.56
N SER A 24 -16.78 -4.97 -14.48
CA SER A 24 -17.25 -5.86 -15.54
C SER A 24 -18.70 -6.31 -15.37
N ALA A 25 -19.22 -6.27 -14.13
CA ALA A 25 -20.61 -6.62 -13.81
C ALA A 25 -21.61 -5.54 -14.22
N GLY A 26 -21.16 -4.28 -14.28
CA GLY A 26 -21.99 -3.15 -14.70
C GLY A 26 -22.83 -2.57 -13.56
N ASP A 27 -22.43 -2.75 -12.31
CA ASP A 27 -23.12 -2.27 -11.12
C ASP A 27 -22.50 -1.00 -10.50
N GLY A 28 -21.39 -0.53 -11.04
CA GLY A 28 -20.66 0.66 -10.58
C GLY A 28 -19.53 0.34 -9.60
N ILE A 29 -19.25 -0.92 -9.34
CA ILE A 29 -18.18 -1.39 -8.45
C ILE A 29 -17.24 -2.29 -9.25
N GLY A 30 -15.93 -2.03 -9.19
CA GLY A 30 -14.93 -2.89 -9.83
C GLY A 30 -14.88 -4.28 -9.21
N ASP A 31 -14.52 -5.29 -10.02
CA ASP A 31 -14.61 -6.69 -9.66
C ASP A 31 -13.39 -7.51 -10.14
N LEU A 32 -13.30 -8.79 -9.73
CA LEU A 32 -12.17 -9.67 -10.09
C LEU A 32 -12.12 -9.98 -11.60
N ALA A 33 -13.26 -10.04 -12.27
CA ALA A 33 -13.31 -10.22 -13.72
C ALA A 33 -12.80 -8.97 -14.45
N GLY A 34 -13.07 -7.78 -13.92
CA GLY A 34 -12.49 -6.52 -14.38
C GLY A 34 -10.99 -6.47 -14.17
N VAL A 35 -10.49 -6.90 -12.99
CA VAL A 35 -9.04 -7.04 -12.78
C VAL A 35 -8.43 -8.00 -13.78
N ARG A 36 -9.05 -9.17 -14.01
CA ARG A 36 -8.60 -10.14 -15.01
C ARG A 36 -8.53 -9.53 -16.42
N ALA A 37 -9.54 -8.75 -16.80
CA ALA A 37 -9.56 -8.03 -18.08
C ALA A 37 -8.45 -6.98 -18.20
N GLY A 38 -8.04 -6.34 -17.10
CA GLY A 38 -6.96 -5.35 -17.07
C GLY A 38 -5.55 -5.93 -17.03
N LEU A 39 -5.36 -7.24 -16.79
CA LEU A 39 -4.01 -7.84 -16.73
C LEU A 39 -3.14 -7.60 -17.97
N PRO A 40 -3.66 -7.63 -19.22
CA PRO A 40 -2.85 -7.30 -20.40
C PRO A 40 -2.30 -5.87 -20.39
N TYR A 41 -3.06 -4.90 -19.86
CA TYR A 41 -2.61 -3.53 -19.66
C TYR A 41 -1.45 -3.47 -18.67
N LEU A 42 -1.56 -4.13 -17.52
CA LEU A 42 -0.50 -4.19 -16.52
C LEU A 42 0.75 -4.92 -17.03
N LYS A 43 0.57 -5.99 -17.82
CA LYS A 43 1.69 -6.64 -18.50
C LYS A 43 2.41 -5.72 -19.47
N LYS A 44 1.66 -4.91 -20.23
CA LYS A 44 2.20 -3.92 -21.18
C LYS A 44 2.92 -2.78 -20.44
N LEU A 45 2.42 -2.36 -19.28
CA LEU A 45 3.09 -1.41 -18.38
C LEU A 45 4.45 -1.96 -17.92
N GLY A 46 4.52 -3.25 -17.65
CA GLY A 46 5.77 -3.93 -17.34
C GLY A 46 5.97 -4.29 -15.86
N VAL A 47 4.92 -4.29 -15.05
CA VAL A 47 5.00 -4.72 -13.64
C VAL A 47 5.28 -6.22 -13.50
N ASP A 48 5.84 -6.63 -12.36
CA ASP A 48 6.18 -8.02 -12.07
C ASP A 48 5.05 -8.75 -11.35
N GLY A 49 4.24 -8.01 -10.62
CA GLY A 49 3.11 -8.54 -9.90
C GLY A 49 2.05 -7.50 -9.61
N ILE A 50 0.93 -7.98 -9.06
CA ILE A 50 -0.15 -7.15 -8.53
C ILE A 50 -0.37 -7.47 -7.06
N TRP A 51 -0.79 -6.46 -6.29
CA TRP A 51 -1.33 -6.59 -4.96
C TRP A 51 -2.81 -6.22 -5.03
N LEU A 52 -3.70 -7.17 -4.68
CA LEU A 52 -5.14 -6.95 -4.61
C LEU A 52 -5.50 -6.47 -3.20
N SER A 53 -6.12 -5.29 -3.08
CA SER A 53 -6.78 -4.87 -1.84
C SER A 53 -7.89 -5.84 -1.46
N PRO A 54 -8.35 -5.91 -0.19
CA PRO A 54 -9.28 -6.93 0.26
C PRO A 54 -10.54 -7.03 -0.60
N PHE A 55 -10.88 -8.25 -0.97
CA PHE A 55 -12.07 -8.61 -1.76
C PHE A 55 -12.89 -9.71 -1.08
N TYR A 56 -12.60 -9.97 0.19
CA TYR A 56 -13.28 -10.94 1.05
C TYR A 56 -14.70 -10.47 1.40
N PRO A 57 -15.62 -11.40 1.77
CA PRO A 57 -16.90 -11.03 2.34
C PRO A 57 -16.75 -10.01 3.47
N SER A 58 -17.41 -8.87 3.30
CA SER A 58 -17.31 -7.71 4.20
C SER A 58 -18.57 -6.86 4.12
N PRO A 59 -19.11 -6.36 5.26
CA PRO A 59 -20.14 -5.33 5.23
C PRO A 59 -19.67 -3.96 4.74
N GLN A 60 -18.39 -3.82 4.39
CA GLN A 60 -17.80 -2.64 3.76
C GLN A 60 -17.82 -1.37 4.65
N HIS A 61 -17.72 -1.54 5.97
CA HIS A 61 -17.59 -0.39 6.89
C HIS A 61 -16.27 0.33 6.69
N ASP A 62 -15.20 -0.41 6.34
CA ASP A 62 -13.89 0.12 5.93
C ASP A 62 -13.45 -0.49 4.59
N HIS A 63 -14.37 -0.51 3.62
CA HIS A 63 -14.11 -0.85 2.21
C HIS A 63 -13.39 -2.20 2.01
N GLY A 64 -13.73 -3.21 2.80
CA GLY A 64 -13.18 -4.56 2.72
C GLY A 64 -12.16 -4.90 3.80
N TYR A 65 -11.63 -3.91 4.54
CA TYR A 65 -10.73 -4.15 5.67
C TYR A 65 -11.46 -4.65 6.94
N ASP A 66 -12.79 -4.62 6.97
CA ASP A 66 -13.65 -5.28 7.96
C ASP A 66 -14.08 -6.67 7.44
N VAL A 67 -13.18 -7.66 7.55
CA VAL A 67 -13.32 -8.99 6.94
C VAL A 67 -14.26 -9.89 7.75
N ALA A 68 -15.33 -10.40 7.13
CA ALA A 68 -16.27 -11.32 7.75
C ALA A 68 -15.96 -12.80 7.48
N ASP A 69 -15.33 -13.12 6.35
CA ASP A 69 -14.80 -14.45 6.01
C ASP A 69 -13.50 -14.31 5.22
N TYR A 70 -12.40 -14.87 5.76
CA TYR A 70 -11.07 -14.76 5.14
C TYR A 70 -10.83 -15.77 4.01
N ARG A 71 -11.75 -16.70 3.74
CA ARG A 71 -11.57 -17.80 2.78
C ARG A 71 -12.64 -17.86 1.70
N ASP A 72 -13.26 -16.72 1.43
CA ASP A 72 -14.22 -16.58 0.33
C ASP A 72 -14.03 -15.26 -0.39
N VAL A 73 -14.76 -15.05 -1.47
CA VAL A 73 -14.85 -13.82 -2.25
C VAL A 73 -16.20 -13.17 -1.96
N ASP A 74 -16.21 -11.87 -1.68
CA ASP A 74 -17.46 -11.12 -1.56
C ASP A 74 -18.23 -11.17 -2.89
N PRO A 75 -19.52 -11.52 -2.88
CA PRO A 75 -20.33 -11.60 -4.11
C PRO A 75 -20.32 -10.31 -4.96
N VAL A 76 -20.01 -9.16 -4.37
CA VAL A 76 -19.87 -7.90 -5.12
C VAL A 76 -18.62 -7.90 -6.01
N PHE A 77 -17.61 -8.69 -5.67
CA PHE A 77 -16.37 -8.80 -6.43
C PHE A 77 -16.28 -10.05 -7.30
N GLY A 78 -17.23 -10.98 -7.17
CA GLY A 78 -17.26 -12.24 -7.88
C GLY A 78 -17.35 -13.46 -6.95
N ASP A 79 -16.63 -14.52 -7.29
CA ASP A 79 -16.58 -15.77 -6.53
C ASP A 79 -15.19 -16.44 -6.62
N LEU A 80 -15.04 -17.58 -5.97
CA LEU A 80 -13.77 -18.34 -5.99
C LEU A 80 -13.42 -18.88 -7.37
N ASP A 81 -14.38 -19.17 -8.23
CA ASP A 81 -14.13 -19.61 -9.61
C ASP A 81 -13.57 -18.46 -10.45
N GLU A 82 -14.10 -17.23 -10.28
CA GLU A 82 -13.55 -16.03 -10.93
C GLU A 82 -12.15 -15.73 -10.41
N PHE A 83 -11.91 -15.89 -9.12
CA PHE A 83 -10.56 -15.77 -8.56
C PHE A 83 -9.58 -16.78 -9.19
N ASP A 84 -9.96 -18.05 -9.33
CA ASP A 84 -9.14 -19.08 -9.95
C ASP A 84 -8.86 -18.76 -11.44
N GLN A 85 -9.83 -18.17 -12.16
CA GLN A 85 -9.62 -17.69 -13.53
C GLN A 85 -8.64 -16.51 -13.59
N LEU A 86 -8.72 -15.57 -12.65
CA LEU A 86 -7.76 -14.47 -12.51
C LEU A 86 -6.35 -15.02 -12.28
N MET A 87 -6.17 -15.96 -11.34
CA MET A 87 -4.89 -16.60 -11.05
C MET A 87 -4.31 -17.31 -12.27
N ALA A 88 -5.14 -18.04 -13.02
CA ALA A 88 -4.74 -18.70 -14.24
C ALA A 88 -4.31 -17.69 -15.34
N ALA A 89 -4.99 -16.56 -15.47
CA ALA A 89 -4.65 -15.51 -16.41
C ALA A 89 -3.34 -14.80 -16.03
N ALA A 90 -3.17 -14.43 -14.77
CA ALA A 90 -1.95 -13.81 -14.25
C ALA A 90 -0.73 -14.71 -14.48
N ARG A 91 -0.87 -16.01 -14.17
CA ARG A 91 0.20 -17.00 -14.39
C ARG A 91 0.61 -17.10 -15.86
N ARG A 92 -0.36 -17.11 -16.82
CA ARG A 92 -0.05 -17.11 -18.28
C ARG A 92 0.74 -15.88 -18.72
N LEU A 93 0.49 -14.73 -18.08
CA LEU A 93 1.19 -13.48 -18.37
C LEU A 93 2.50 -13.32 -17.59
N GLY A 94 2.79 -14.25 -16.66
CA GLY A 94 3.96 -14.16 -15.78
C GLY A 94 3.85 -13.00 -14.78
N ILE A 95 2.63 -12.65 -14.36
CA ILE A 95 2.33 -11.66 -13.33
C ILE A 95 2.12 -12.40 -12.00
N LYS A 96 2.84 -11.97 -10.96
CA LYS A 96 2.68 -12.46 -9.59
C LYS A 96 1.42 -11.85 -8.96
N VAL A 97 0.80 -12.57 -8.03
CA VAL A 97 -0.40 -12.09 -7.33
C VAL A 97 -0.19 -12.17 -5.82
N LEU A 98 -0.30 -11.02 -5.17
CA LEU A 98 -0.29 -10.87 -3.71
C LEU A 98 -1.70 -10.52 -3.25
N LEU A 99 -2.15 -11.16 -2.18
CA LEU A 99 -3.42 -10.81 -1.53
C LEU A 99 -3.16 -9.96 -0.29
N ASP A 100 -4.05 -9.03 -0.04
CA ASP A 100 -4.09 -8.33 1.24
C ASP A 100 -4.65 -9.27 2.31
N ILE A 101 -4.02 -9.37 3.46
CA ILE A 101 -4.53 -10.10 4.61
C ILE A 101 -4.57 -9.17 5.82
N VAL A 102 -5.70 -9.19 6.55
CA VAL A 102 -6.00 -8.25 7.64
C VAL A 102 -6.00 -9.01 8.97
N PRO A 103 -4.83 -9.22 9.60
CA PRO A 103 -4.76 -10.08 10.78
C PRO A 103 -4.98 -9.37 12.12
N ASN A 104 -4.99 -8.03 12.16
CA ASN A 104 -5.16 -7.30 13.41
C ASN A 104 -6.59 -7.39 13.97
N HIS A 105 -7.59 -7.34 13.09
CA HIS A 105 -9.02 -7.29 13.44
C HIS A 105 -9.84 -8.05 12.42
N CYS A 106 -11.12 -8.26 12.71
CA CYS A 106 -12.09 -8.77 11.75
C CYS A 106 -13.33 -7.86 11.68
N SER A 107 -14.31 -8.22 10.90
CA SER A 107 -15.62 -7.58 10.93
C SER A 107 -16.40 -7.95 12.21
N SER A 108 -17.23 -7.03 12.69
CA SER A 108 -18.28 -7.32 13.69
C SER A 108 -19.29 -8.37 13.20
N GLU A 109 -19.34 -8.60 11.88
CA GLU A 109 -20.15 -9.64 11.25
C GLU A 109 -19.45 -11.01 11.19
N HIS A 110 -18.17 -11.09 11.59
CA HIS A 110 -17.44 -12.38 11.62
C HIS A 110 -18.11 -13.35 12.59
N PRO A 111 -18.34 -14.64 12.20
CA PRO A 111 -19.06 -15.61 13.03
C PRO A 111 -18.51 -15.75 14.45
N TRP A 112 -17.20 -15.70 14.61
CA TRP A 112 -16.56 -15.80 15.93
C TRP A 112 -16.82 -14.59 16.83
N PHE A 113 -16.94 -13.37 16.25
CA PHE A 113 -17.28 -12.21 17.05
C PHE A 113 -18.74 -12.21 17.46
N ARG A 114 -19.64 -12.62 16.58
CA ARG A 114 -21.06 -12.81 16.92
C ARG A 114 -21.24 -13.86 18.02
N GLU A 115 -20.54 -15.00 17.91
CA GLU A 115 -20.50 -16.01 18.97
C GLU A 115 -19.98 -15.45 20.30
N ALA A 116 -18.93 -14.60 20.26
CA ALA A 116 -18.39 -13.95 21.46
C ALA A 116 -19.39 -12.99 22.12
N LEU A 117 -20.17 -12.24 21.32
CA LEU A 117 -21.21 -11.35 21.85
C LEU A 117 -22.34 -12.12 22.55
N ASP A 118 -22.72 -13.28 21.99
CA ASP A 118 -23.77 -14.15 22.53
C ASP A 118 -23.30 -15.03 23.71
N SER A 119 -21.99 -15.04 23.98
CA SER A 119 -21.38 -15.86 25.02
C SER A 119 -21.16 -15.09 26.33
N PRO A 120 -21.19 -15.77 27.49
CA PRO A 120 -20.98 -15.10 28.78
C PRO A 120 -19.52 -14.62 28.94
N PRO A 121 -19.29 -13.62 29.82
CA PRO A 121 -17.94 -13.19 30.21
C PRO A 121 -17.04 -14.35 30.63
N GLY A 122 -15.78 -14.35 30.17
CA GLY A 122 -14.81 -15.40 30.47
C GLY A 122 -14.95 -16.69 29.66
N SER A 123 -15.89 -16.74 28.70
CA SER A 123 -16.03 -17.88 27.79
C SER A 123 -14.85 -17.99 26.81
N PRO A 124 -14.58 -19.20 26.28
CA PRO A 124 -13.57 -19.39 25.21
C PRO A 124 -13.84 -18.53 23.97
N ALA A 125 -15.11 -18.33 23.59
CA ALA A 125 -15.47 -17.49 22.46
C ALA A 125 -15.00 -16.03 22.66
N ARG A 126 -15.21 -15.45 23.86
CA ARG A 126 -14.72 -14.11 24.18
C ARG A 126 -13.21 -14.02 24.29
N ALA A 127 -12.53 -15.08 24.66
CA ALA A 127 -11.07 -15.12 24.76
C ALA A 127 -10.37 -14.95 23.40
N ARG A 128 -11.10 -15.05 22.29
CA ARG A 128 -10.58 -14.78 20.93
C ARG A 128 -10.42 -13.28 20.64
N PHE A 129 -11.02 -12.44 21.48
CA PHE A 129 -11.00 -10.97 21.37
C PHE A 129 -10.56 -10.34 22.70
N HIS A 130 -10.31 -9.04 22.67
CA HIS A 130 -10.00 -8.30 23.90
C HIS A 130 -11.30 -7.80 24.53
N PHE A 131 -11.82 -8.53 25.52
CA PHE A 131 -12.92 -8.10 26.36
C PHE A 131 -12.42 -7.75 27.75
N ALA A 132 -12.88 -6.63 28.30
CA ALA A 132 -12.52 -6.19 29.65
C ALA A 132 -13.70 -5.54 30.38
N ALA A 133 -13.62 -5.54 31.73
CA ALA A 133 -14.56 -4.78 32.55
C ALA A 133 -14.28 -3.27 32.42
N GLY A 134 -15.34 -2.47 32.38
CA GLY A 134 -15.19 -1.03 32.43
C GLY A 134 -14.76 -0.52 33.81
N ARG A 135 -14.29 0.72 33.84
CA ARG A 135 -13.93 1.44 35.08
C ARG A 135 -15.14 2.22 35.64
N GLY A 136 -14.91 2.77 36.82
CA GLY A 136 -15.98 3.47 37.57
C GLY A 136 -16.91 2.53 38.35
N PRO A 137 -17.78 3.07 39.20
CA PRO A 137 -18.62 2.28 40.12
C PRO A 137 -19.58 1.32 39.42
N ASP A 138 -20.01 1.65 38.21
CA ASP A 138 -20.98 0.91 37.39
C ASP A 138 -20.40 0.36 36.08
N GLY A 139 -19.06 0.44 35.90
CA GLY A 139 -18.38 0.00 34.70
C GLY A 139 -18.72 0.83 33.46
N SER A 140 -19.19 2.07 33.64
CA SER A 140 -19.62 2.95 32.54
C SER A 140 -18.46 3.63 31.79
N GLU A 141 -17.24 3.61 32.34
CA GLU A 141 -16.05 4.15 31.72
C GLU A 141 -15.27 3.05 30.99
N PRO A 142 -14.59 3.35 29.86
CA PRO A 142 -13.78 2.38 29.15
C PRO A 142 -12.67 1.77 30.04
N PRO A 143 -12.16 0.57 29.71
CA PRO A 143 -11.08 -0.09 30.46
C PRO A 143 -9.78 0.73 30.55
N ASN A 144 -9.48 1.52 29.53
CA ASN A 144 -8.36 2.47 29.49
C ASN A 144 -8.73 3.68 28.61
N ASN A 145 -7.76 4.60 28.45
CA ASN A 145 -7.96 5.85 27.71
C ASN A 145 -7.54 5.78 26.23
N TRP A 146 -7.39 4.59 25.64
CA TRP A 146 -6.94 4.47 24.27
C TRP A 146 -7.96 5.03 23.27
N HIS A 147 -7.42 5.68 22.23
CA HIS A 147 -8.20 6.19 21.11
C HIS A 147 -8.02 5.30 19.87
N ALA A 148 -9.09 5.21 19.07
CA ALA A 148 -9.09 4.51 17.81
C ALA A 148 -8.45 5.36 16.71
N MET A 149 -7.82 4.70 15.74
CA MET A 149 -7.11 5.34 14.61
C MET A 149 -8.03 6.22 13.74
N PHE A 150 -9.30 5.90 13.67
CA PHE A 150 -10.32 6.68 12.95
C PHE A 150 -11.14 7.61 13.86
N GLY A 151 -10.60 7.91 15.07
CA GLY A 151 -11.18 8.84 16.03
C GLY A 151 -12.10 8.19 17.05
N GLY A 152 -12.27 8.86 18.17
CA GLY A 152 -13.08 8.40 19.30
C GLY A 152 -12.39 7.31 20.15
N PRO A 153 -13.08 6.81 21.21
CA PRO A 153 -12.53 5.75 22.06
C PRO A 153 -12.26 4.45 21.28
N ALA A 154 -11.23 3.71 21.71
CA ALA A 154 -10.91 2.39 21.15
C ALA A 154 -11.74 1.24 21.77
N TRP A 155 -12.72 1.55 22.58
CA TRP A 155 -13.55 0.58 23.30
C TRP A 155 -15.04 0.84 23.07
N THR A 156 -15.79 -0.25 22.88
CA THR A 156 -17.25 -0.22 22.80
C THR A 156 -17.88 -1.13 23.87
N ARG A 157 -18.84 -0.59 24.64
CA ARG A 157 -19.55 -1.33 25.68
C ARG A 157 -20.60 -2.26 25.06
N VAL A 158 -20.65 -3.50 25.54
CA VAL A 158 -21.68 -4.47 25.17
C VAL A 158 -22.78 -4.57 26.23
N ALA A 159 -23.87 -5.26 25.91
CA ALA A 159 -25.10 -5.29 26.71
C ALA A 159 -24.92 -5.81 28.14
N ASP A 160 -23.96 -6.71 28.38
CA ASP A 160 -23.67 -7.27 29.70
C ASP A 160 -22.72 -6.41 30.55
N GLY A 161 -22.29 -5.27 30.03
CA GLY A 161 -21.45 -4.30 30.73
C GLY A 161 -19.96 -4.44 30.51
N GLN A 162 -19.48 -5.49 29.82
CA GLN A 162 -18.09 -5.54 29.36
C GLN A 162 -17.87 -4.58 28.17
N TRP A 163 -16.61 -4.40 27.82
CA TRP A 163 -16.16 -3.61 26.69
C TRP A 163 -15.25 -4.45 25.80
N TYR A 164 -15.35 -4.29 24.47
CA TYR A 164 -14.39 -4.90 23.54
C TYR A 164 -13.52 -3.83 22.88
N LEU A 165 -12.28 -4.20 22.57
CA LEU A 165 -11.29 -3.35 21.92
C LEU A 165 -11.48 -3.35 20.40
N HIS A 166 -11.34 -2.16 19.81
CA HIS A 166 -11.23 -1.95 18.36
C HIS A 166 -10.30 -0.77 18.09
N MET A 167 -9.11 -1.04 17.57
CA MET A 167 -8.15 0.04 17.29
C MET A 167 -8.53 0.90 16.07
N PHE A 168 -9.54 0.49 15.28
CA PHE A 168 -10.05 1.22 14.12
C PHE A 168 -11.49 1.68 14.33
N THR A 169 -12.48 0.92 13.88
CA THR A 169 -13.90 1.24 14.10
C THR A 169 -14.56 0.23 15.03
N PRO A 170 -15.71 0.55 15.66
CA PRO A 170 -16.46 -0.45 16.42
C PRO A 170 -16.84 -1.71 15.62
N GLU A 171 -16.92 -1.57 14.30
CA GLU A 171 -17.21 -2.68 13.39
C GLU A 171 -15.99 -3.53 13.08
N GLN A 172 -14.79 -3.20 13.64
CA GLN A 172 -13.53 -3.88 13.45
C GLN A 172 -12.92 -4.35 14.79
N PRO A 173 -13.52 -5.34 15.49
CA PRO A 173 -13.01 -5.85 16.76
C PRO A 173 -11.63 -6.48 16.59
N ASP A 174 -10.69 -6.13 17.47
CA ASP A 174 -9.33 -6.62 17.45
C ASP A 174 -9.23 -8.05 17.97
N TRP A 175 -8.50 -8.91 17.24
CA TRP A 175 -8.17 -10.27 17.65
C TRP A 175 -7.23 -10.30 18.86
N ASN A 176 -7.44 -11.24 19.75
CA ASN A 176 -6.49 -11.56 20.82
C ASN A 176 -5.47 -12.61 20.34
N TRP A 177 -4.35 -12.17 19.78
CA TRP A 177 -3.30 -13.06 19.27
C TRP A 177 -2.58 -13.90 20.34
N ARG A 178 -2.82 -13.64 21.63
CA ARG A 178 -2.36 -14.54 22.71
C ARG A 178 -3.23 -15.80 22.81
N ASN A 179 -4.40 -15.80 22.17
CA ASN A 179 -5.20 -17.02 22.02
C ASN A 179 -4.66 -17.83 20.82
N PRO A 180 -4.16 -19.08 21.04
CA PRO A 180 -3.56 -19.86 19.96
C PRO A 180 -4.54 -20.22 18.84
N GLU A 181 -5.86 -20.22 19.09
CA GLU A 181 -6.86 -20.44 18.04
C GLU A 181 -6.76 -19.43 16.91
N ILE A 182 -6.36 -18.19 17.21
CA ILE A 182 -6.21 -17.13 16.21
C ILE A 182 -5.03 -17.43 15.28
N ALA A 183 -3.88 -17.79 15.84
CA ALA A 183 -2.72 -18.15 15.03
C ALA A 183 -3.01 -19.37 14.13
N ASP A 184 -3.71 -20.40 14.66
CA ASP A 184 -4.09 -21.59 13.90
C ASP A 184 -5.12 -21.27 12.80
N GLU A 185 -6.03 -20.32 13.01
CA GLU A 185 -6.99 -19.89 12.00
C GLU A 185 -6.31 -19.14 10.86
N PHE A 186 -5.38 -18.25 11.17
CA PHE A 186 -4.63 -17.56 10.12
C PHE A 186 -3.69 -18.47 9.35
N ASP A 187 -3.11 -19.49 9.97
CA ASP A 187 -2.36 -20.54 9.25
C ASP A 187 -3.26 -21.26 8.22
N ARG A 188 -4.48 -21.63 8.61
CA ARG A 188 -5.46 -22.25 7.69
C ARG A 188 -5.82 -21.31 6.54
N THR A 189 -5.96 -20.01 6.84
CA THR A 189 -6.25 -18.97 5.85
C THR A 189 -5.11 -18.81 4.84
N LEU A 190 -3.86 -18.70 5.32
CA LEU A 190 -2.72 -18.62 4.40
C LEU A 190 -2.64 -19.86 3.50
N ARG A 191 -2.75 -21.06 4.07
CA ARG A 191 -2.70 -22.32 3.32
C ARG A 191 -3.80 -22.41 2.29
N PHE A 192 -5.03 -21.99 2.61
CA PHE A 192 -6.14 -21.95 1.67
C PHE A 192 -5.83 -21.15 0.40
N TRP A 193 -5.25 -19.96 0.55
CA TRP A 193 -4.89 -19.10 -0.59
C TRP A 193 -3.62 -19.58 -1.30
N LEU A 194 -2.64 -20.10 -0.55
CA LEU A 194 -1.42 -20.67 -1.14
C LEU A 194 -1.74 -21.92 -1.98
N ASP A 195 -2.69 -22.75 -1.58
CA ASP A 195 -3.17 -23.92 -2.35
C ASP A 195 -3.88 -23.49 -3.65
N ARG A 196 -4.53 -22.30 -3.69
CA ARG A 196 -5.07 -21.68 -4.90
C ARG A 196 -3.99 -21.01 -5.76
N GLY A 197 -2.75 -20.96 -5.26
CA GLY A 197 -1.57 -20.63 -6.04
C GLY A 197 -1.15 -19.17 -5.99
N VAL A 198 -1.58 -18.40 -4.99
CA VAL A 198 -1.08 -17.01 -4.78
C VAL A 198 0.42 -17.00 -4.57
N ASP A 199 1.07 -15.89 -4.94
CA ASP A 199 2.51 -15.72 -4.84
C ASP A 199 2.94 -15.04 -3.52
N GLY A 200 2.00 -14.67 -2.66
CA GLY A 200 2.29 -14.11 -1.34
C GLY A 200 1.18 -13.21 -0.79
N PHE A 201 1.51 -12.50 0.27
CA PHE A 201 0.57 -11.66 0.99
C PHE A 201 1.14 -10.28 1.31
N ARG A 202 0.30 -9.25 1.19
CA ARG A 202 0.49 -7.98 1.85
C ARG A 202 -0.25 -8.05 3.19
N ILE A 203 0.42 -7.69 4.25
CA ILE A 203 -0.08 -7.85 5.62
C ILE A 203 -0.46 -6.48 6.15
N ASP A 204 -1.74 -6.30 6.39
CA ASP A 204 -2.31 -5.11 6.98
C ASP A 204 -1.94 -5.00 8.46
N VAL A 205 -1.63 -3.79 8.93
CA VAL A 205 -1.35 -3.50 10.35
C VAL A 205 -0.37 -4.51 10.98
N ALA A 206 0.72 -4.84 10.29
CA ALA A 206 1.63 -5.92 10.69
C ALA A 206 2.29 -5.71 12.09
N ALA A 207 2.34 -4.50 12.60
CA ALA A 207 2.89 -4.22 13.93
C ALA A 207 1.83 -4.20 15.05
N GLY A 208 0.53 -4.30 14.71
CA GLY A 208 -0.57 -4.07 15.65
C GLY A 208 -1.15 -5.31 16.33
N LEU A 209 -0.68 -6.53 16.02
CA LEU A 209 -1.36 -7.77 16.41
C LEU A 209 -1.45 -8.01 17.92
N PHE A 210 -0.46 -7.60 18.67
CA PHE A 210 -0.40 -7.78 20.12
C PHE A 210 -0.59 -6.46 20.84
N LYS A 211 -1.28 -6.50 21.96
CA LYS A 211 -1.50 -5.37 22.86
C LYS A 211 -0.76 -5.65 24.17
N HIS A 212 -0.37 -4.59 24.90
CA HIS A 212 0.18 -4.79 26.25
C HIS A 212 -0.77 -5.64 27.10
N PRO A 213 -0.31 -6.69 27.80
CA PRO A 213 -1.19 -7.66 28.47
C PRO A 213 -2.09 -7.04 29.54
N ASP A 214 -1.63 -6.00 30.23
CA ASP A 214 -2.38 -5.34 31.30
C ASP A 214 -3.26 -4.20 30.81
N LEU A 215 -3.23 -3.87 29.50
CA LEU A 215 -4.01 -2.79 28.88
C LEU A 215 -3.98 -1.47 29.69
N PRO A 216 -2.78 -0.94 30.06
CA PRO A 216 -2.69 0.27 30.88
C PRO A 216 -3.14 1.52 30.10
N ASP A 217 -3.37 2.61 30.81
CA ASP A 217 -3.59 3.92 30.19
C ASP A 217 -2.35 4.35 29.38
N SER A 218 -2.56 5.01 28.25
CA SER A 218 -1.52 5.68 27.48
C SER A 218 -1.21 7.05 28.11
N ASP A 219 0.07 7.45 28.08
CA ASP A 219 0.51 8.76 28.55
C ASP A 219 0.03 9.91 27.64
N ASP A 220 -0.18 9.63 26.35
CA ASP A 220 -0.71 10.59 25.36
C ASP A 220 -1.71 9.92 24.40
N PRO A 221 -2.96 9.69 24.85
CA PRO A 221 -3.95 9.00 24.04
C PRO A 221 -4.39 9.78 22.79
N GLU A 222 -4.22 11.11 22.77
CA GLU A 222 -4.54 11.92 21.61
C GLU A 222 -3.43 11.93 20.56
N ALA A 223 -2.16 11.85 20.96
CA ALA A 223 -1.05 11.75 20.04
C ALA A 223 -1.11 10.44 19.25
N ASP A 224 -1.47 9.36 19.92
CA ASP A 224 -1.56 8.00 19.38
C ASP A 224 -2.51 7.86 18.17
N ALA A 225 -3.47 8.77 18.01
CA ALA A 225 -4.46 8.74 16.94
C ALA A 225 -4.17 9.73 15.78
N ARG A 226 -3.11 10.55 15.86
CA ARG A 226 -2.90 11.67 14.94
C ARG A 226 -2.08 11.33 13.70
N THR A 227 -1.14 10.43 13.80
CA THR A 227 -0.26 10.05 12.69
C THR A 227 0.06 8.57 12.75
N ARG A 228 0.38 7.96 11.60
CA ARG A 228 0.90 6.60 11.53
C ARG A 228 2.23 6.42 12.29
N ASP A 229 3.00 7.50 12.43
CA ASP A 229 4.31 7.50 13.08
C ASP A 229 4.23 7.67 14.60
N SER A 230 3.05 8.03 15.13
CA SER A 230 2.80 8.11 16.57
C SER A 230 1.70 7.14 16.99
N VAL A 231 1.94 5.86 16.74
CA VAL A 231 1.07 4.78 17.21
C VAL A 231 1.28 4.54 18.71
N ASN A 232 0.21 4.17 19.42
CA ASN A 232 0.27 3.84 20.83
C ASN A 232 1.23 2.64 21.06
N PRO A 233 2.37 2.81 21.72
CA PRO A 233 3.35 1.72 21.93
C PRO A 233 2.82 0.57 22.80
N LEU A 234 1.70 0.78 23.50
CA LEU A 234 1.01 -0.24 24.28
C LEU A 234 0.10 -1.12 23.40
N ALA A 235 -0.31 -0.63 22.23
CA ALA A 235 -1.16 -1.34 21.29
C ALA A 235 -0.42 -1.79 20.02
N TRP A 236 0.84 -1.37 19.84
CA TRP A 236 1.67 -1.67 18.66
C TRP A 236 3.05 -2.16 19.05
N ASN A 237 3.73 -2.84 18.12
CA ASN A 237 5.14 -3.22 18.18
C ASN A 237 5.50 -4.04 19.44
N GLN A 238 4.56 -4.87 19.91
CA GLN A 238 4.85 -5.80 21.00
C GLN A 238 5.78 -6.91 20.51
N PRO A 239 6.76 -7.36 21.32
CA PRO A 239 7.81 -8.29 20.86
C PRO A 239 7.29 -9.65 20.38
N GLU A 240 6.12 -10.09 20.85
CA GLU A 240 5.51 -11.36 20.45
C GLU A 240 5.09 -11.40 18.98
N VAL A 241 4.92 -10.25 18.32
CA VAL A 241 4.51 -10.18 16.90
C VAL A 241 5.51 -10.88 15.98
N HIS A 242 6.79 -10.86 16.35
CA HIS A 242 7.86 -11.49 15.57
C HIS A 242 7.72 -13.01 15.47
N ASP A 243 7.11 -13.67 16.47
CA ASP A 243 6.86 -15.12 16.41
C ASP A 243 5.80 -15.48 15.36
N VAL A 244 4.84 -14.57 15.12
CA VAL A 244 3.85 -14.74 14.05
C VAL A 244 4.54 -14.69 12.68
N TRP A 245 5.47 -13.73 12.49
CA TRP A 245 6.15 -13.58 11.20
C TRP A 245 7.08 -14.76 10.91
N ARG A 246 7.76 -15.30 11.90
CA ARG A 246 8.54 -16.54 11.76
C ARG A 246 7.65 -17.72 11.39
N ARG A 247 6.49 -17.86 12.04
CA ARG A 247 5.51 -18.91 11.75
C ARG A 247 5.00 -18.81 10.30
N TRP A 248 4.64 -17.61 9.85
CA TRP A 248 4.14 -17.40 8.48
C TRP A 248 5.25 -17.55 7.45
N ARG A 249 6.48 -17.12 7.77
CA ARG A 249 7.64 -17.35 6.93
C ARG A 249 7.88 -18.85 6.71
N ALA A 250 7.84 -19.66 7.75
CA ALA A 250 7.99 -21.10 7.64
C ALA A 250 6.92 -21.75 6.75
N ILE A 251 5.65 -21.27 6.81
CA ILE A 251 4.60 -21.73 5.90
C ILE A 251 4.94 -21.38 4.45
N CYS A 252 5.39 -20.18 4.16
CA CYS A 252 5.79 -19.77 2.82
C CYS A 252 6.95 -20.60 2.28
N GLU A 253 7.94 -20.91 3.12
CA GLU A 253 9.08 -21.75 2.76
C GLU A 253 8.67 -23.20 2.49
N GLU A 254 7.77 -23.78 3.30
CA GLU A 254 7.18 -25.11 3.06
C GLU A 254 6.58 -25.21 1.66
N TYR A 255 5.83 -24.17 1.23
CA TYR A 255 5.25 -24.14 -0.12
C TYR A 255 6.30 -23.94 -1.20
N GLY A 256 7.32 -23.12 -0.93
CA GLY A 256 8.48 -22.92 -1.83
C GLY A 256 9.25 -24.21 -2.06
N ASP A 257 9.49 -24.99 -1.02
CA ASP A 257 10.15 -26.29 -1.11
C ASP A 257 9.32 -27.32 -1.89
N ARG A 258 7.99 -27.27 -1.75
CA ARG A 258 7.07 -28.18 -2.40
C ARG A 258 7.00 -28.01 -3.93
N ASP A 259 6.98 -26.74 -4.42
CA ASP A 259 6.72 -26.45 -5.84
C ASP A 259 7.79 -25.59 -6.52
N GLY A 260 8.87 -25.22 -5.82
CA GLY A 260 9.95 -24.38 -6.33
C GLY A 260 9.60 -22.90 -6.54
N ARG A 261 8.44 -22.46 -6.06
CA ARG A 261 7.96 -21.09 -6.21
C ARG A 261 8.05 -20.34 -4.88
N GLU A 262 8.88 -19.31 -4.84
CA GLU A 262 8.97 -18.45 -3.67
C GLU A 262 7.67 -17.68 -3.43
N ARG A 263 7.30 -17.53 -2.15
CA ARG A 263 6.16 -16.74 -1.67
C ARG A 263 6.68 -15.50 -0.95
N LEU A 264 6.03 -14.38 -1.19
CA LEU A 264 6.38 -13.09 -0.61
C LEU A 264 5.47 -12.77 0.58
N LEU A 265 6.05 -12.31 1.68
CA LEU A 265 5.36 -11.62 2.76
C LEU A 265 5.85 -10.18 2.80
N VAL A 266 4.97 -9.21 2.57
CA VAL A 266 5.25 -7.79 2.71
C VAL A 266 4.35 -7.17 3.77
N GLY A 267 4.93 -6.59 4.80
CA GLY A 267 4.19 -6.02 5.93
C GLY A 267 3.93 -4.52 5.79
N GLU A 268 2.77 -4.10 6.21
CA GLU A 268 2.53 -2.70 6.59
C GLU A 268 3.01 -2.51 8.02
N VAL A 269 4.22 -1.97 8.17
CA VAL A 269 4.88 -1.82 9.47
C VAL A 269 4.97 -0.34 9.83
N SER A 270 4.16 0.08 10.80
CA SER A 270 4.22 1.43 11.38
C SER A 270 4.88 1.35 12.74
N VAL A 271 6.14 1.77 12.82
CA VAL A 271 6.96 1.76 14.03
C VAL A 271 7.80 3.04 14.12
N PRO A 272 8.20 3.48 15.32
CA PRO A 272 8.82 4.80 15.51
C PRO A 272 10.17 4.98 14.82
N THR A 273 10.93 3.91 14.63
CA THR A 273 12.30 4.01 14.09
C THR A 273 12.56 3.02 12.97
N ALA A 274 13.41 3.41 12.03
CA ALA A 274 13.86 2.53 10.96
C ALA A 274 14.60 1.29 11.51
N ARG A 275 15.28 1.41 12.67
CA ARG A 275 15.89 0.26 13.34
C ARG A 275 14.85 -0.76 13.81
N GLU A 276 13.72 -0.32 14.38
CA GLU A 276 12.62 -1.20 14.73
C GLU A 276 11.98 -1.81 13.50
N HIS A 277 11.81 -1.02 12.44
CA HIS A 277 11.31 -1.51 11.15
C HIS A 277 12.18 -2.65 10.60
N ALA A 278 13.51 -2.53 10.68
CA ALA A 278 14.44 -3.56 10.23
C ALA A 278 14.29 -4.89 10.99
N LEU A 279 13.75 -4.91 12.22
CA LEU A 279 13.48 -6.13 12.96
C LEU A 279 12.41 -7.02 12.30
N TYR A 280 11.46 -6.43 11.57
CA TYR A 280 10.39 -7.16 10.89
C TYR A 280 10.87 -7.91 9.64
N VAL A 281 12.02 -7.55 9.10
CA VAL A 281 12.57 -8.12 7.86
C VAL A 281 13.86 -8.92 8.11
N ARG A 282 14.00 -9.49 9.30
CA ARG A 282 15.06 -10.45 9.59
C ARG A 282 14.94 -11.68 8.69
N PRO A 283 16.03 -12.45 8.48
CA PRO A 283 16.04 -13.54 7.48
C PRO A 283 14.95 -14.61 7.65
N ASP A 284 14.45 -14.78 8.86
CA ASP A 284 13.42 -15.75 9.23
C ASP A 284 12.02 -15.14 9.43
N GLU A 285 11.84 -13.84 9.09
CA GLU A 285 10.58 -13.11 9.23
C GLU A 285 10.03 -12.64 7.89
N LEU A 286 9.45 -11.41 7.82
CA LEU A 286 8.90 -10.89 6.56
C LEU A 286 10.02 -10.74 5.51
N HIS A 287 9.67 -10.92 4.25
CA HIS A 287 10.61 -10.69 3.16
C HIS A 287 10.81 -9.20 2.91
N GLN A 288 9.73 -8.43 3.05
CA GLN A 288 9.67 -6.99 2.82
C GLN A 288 8.77 -6.33 3.87
N ALA A 289 8.99 -5.05 4.10
CA ALA A 289 8.09 -4.17 4.83
C ALA A 289 8.08 -2.80 4.15
N PHE A 290 6.90 -2.17 4.04
CA PHE A 290 6.80 -0.85 3.41
C PHE A 290 7.56 0.20 4.19
N PHE A 291 8.39 0.95 3.49
CA PHE A 291 9.11 2.09 4.03
C PHE A 291 8.37 3.39 3.65
N PHE A 292 7.49 3.85 4.56
CA PHE A 292 6.61 4.98 4.29
C PHE A 292 7.27 6.36 4.43
N ASP A 293 8.49 6.44 4.93
CA ASP A 293 9.18 7.73 5.10
C ASP A 293 9.42 8.42 3.76
N LEU A 294 9.68 7.66 2.68
CA LEU A 294 9.79 8.24 1.33
C LEU A 294 8.44 8.81 0.85
N LEU A 295 7.34 8.11 1.14
CA LEU A 295 5.99 8.57 0.82
C LEU A 295 5.66 9.87 1.58
N GLY A 296 6.04 9.98 2.86
CA GLY A 296 5.85 11.15 3.70
C GLY A 296 6.83 12.29 3.46
N ALA A 297 7.93 12.07 2.74
CA ALA A 297 8.97 13.06 2.56
C ALA A 297 8.46 14.31 1.81
N PRO A 298 8.78 15.53 2.30
CA PRO A 298 8.51 16.75 1.56
C PRO A 298 9.35 16.78 0.28
N TRP A 299 8.93 17.57 -0.72
CA TRP A 299 9.69 17.74 -1.96
C TRP A 299 10.96 18.56 -1.71
N ASP A 300 11.98 17.92 -1.17
CA ASP A 300 13.26 18.51 -0.78
C ASP A 300 14.40 17.50 -0.97
N ALA A 301 15.53 17.94 -1.53
CA ALA A 301 16.67 17.07 -1.87
C ALA A 301 17.33 16.44 -0.64
N ASP A 302 17.49 17.21 0.43
CA ASP A 302 18.14 16.75 1.66
C ASP A 302 17.23 15.79 2.43
N ALA A 303 15.91 16.06 2.46
CA ALA A 303 14.92 15.18 3.04
C ALA A 303 14.90 13.82 2.33
N PHE A 304 14.84 13.79 0.99
CA PHE A 304 14.89 12.56 0.21
C PHE A 304 16.20 11.81 0.41
N ARG A 305 17.34 12.50 0.37
CA ARG A 305 18.65 11.88 0.59
C ARG A 305 18.74 11.22 1.96
N LYS A 306 18.27 11.92 3.01
CA LYS A 306 18.26 11.41 4.38
C LYS A 306 17.44 10.13 4.48
N VAL A 307 16.18 10.18 4.04
CA VAL A 307 15.26 9.04 4.08
C VAL A 307 15.81 7.82 3.33
N ILE A 308 16.34 8.03 2.12
CA ILE A 308 16.91 6.94 1.31
C ILE A 308 18.13 6.33 2.00
N ALA A 309 19.04 7.17 2.52
CA ALA A 309 20.26 6.70 3.18
C ALA A 309 19.96 5.92 4.46
N GLU A 310 19.03 6.41 5.31
CA GLU A 310 18.60 5.74 6.54
C GLU A 310 17.96 4.38 6.22
N ALA A 311 17.01 4.32 5.27
CA ALA A 311 16.36 3.08 4.86
C ALA A 311 17.37 2.03 4.40
N MET A 312 18.33 2.42 3.56
CA MET A 312 19.35 1.51 3.05
C MET A 312 20.31 1.03 4.15
N GLN A 313 20.65 1.92 5.09
CA GLN A 313 21.54 1.59 6.22
C GLN A 313 20.88 0.59 7.16
N ASP A 314 19.62 0.80 7.52
CA ASP A 314 18.94 0.00 8.52
C ASP A 314 18.59 -1.40 8.01
N ILE A 315 18.32 -1.54 6.71
CA ILE A 315 18.07 -2.84 6.11
C ILE A 315 19.36 -3.62 5.77
N ALA A 316 20.52 -2.95 5.81
CA ALA A 316 21.79 -3.59 5.49
C ALA A 316 22.07 -4.77 6.43
N GLY A 317 22.37 -5.93 5.86
CA GLY A 317 22.66 -7.16 6.60
C GLY A 317 21.46 -7.97 7.08
N THR A 318 20.23 -7.48 6.88
CA THR A 318 19.01 -8.25 7.19
C THR A 318 18.74 -9.38 6.18
N GLY A 319 19.32 -9.31 5.00
CA GLY A 319 19.00 -10.20 3.89
C GLY A 319 17.75 -9.79 3.10
N SER A 320 17.05 -8.75 3.52
CA SER A 320 15.90 -8.15 2.84
C SER A 320 16.33 -7.05 1.85
N THR A 321 15.36 -6.28 1.35
CA THR A 321 15.54 -5.14 0.48
C THR A 321 14.60 -4.01 0.89
N VAL A 322 14.94 -2.77 0.59
CA VAL A 322 14.01 -1.65 0.84
C VAL A 322 12.80 -1.78 -0.07
N THR A 323 11.64 -1.41 0.45
CA THR A 323 10.35 -1.46 -0.27
C THR A 323 9.83 -0.04 -0.43
N TRP A 324 10.05 0.52 -1.61
CA TRP A 324 9.73 1.91 -1.92
C TRP A 324 8.29 2.09 -2.36
N VAL A 325 7.67 3.17 -1.91
CA VAL A 325 6.29 3.53 -2.27
C VAL A 325 6.13 5.05 -2.28
N LEU A 326 5.43 5.58 -3.28
CA LEU A 326 5.07 7.01 -3.38
C LEU A 326 3.59 7.25 -3.16
N ASN A 327 2.74 6.27 -3.43
CA ASN A 327 1.29 6.33 -3.25
C ASN A 327 0.74 5.00 -2.75
N ASN A 328 -0.40 5.06 -2.07
CA ASN A 328 -1.27 3.93 -1.80
C ASN A 328 -2.73 4.41 -1.65
N HIS A 329 -3.63 3.52 -1.34
CA HIS A 329 -5.07 3.81 -1.18
C HIS A 329 -5.44 4.57 0.11
N ASP A 330 -4.45 4.94 0.92
CA ASP A 330 -4.62 5.65 2.20
C ASP A 330 -3.98 7.04 2.21
N GLN A 331 -3.34 7.45 1.12
CA GLN A 331 -2.58 8.69 1.08
C GLN A 331 -2.99 9.56 -0.11
N VAL A 332 -2.94 10.86 0.11
CA VAL A 332 -3.15 11.86 -0.95
C VAL A 332 -2.20 11.59 -2.11
N ARG A 333 -2.72 11.56 -3.33
CA ARG A 333 -1.95 11.25 -4.55
C ARG A 333 -0.77 12.19 -4.74
N THR A 334 0.36 11.65 -5.20
CA THR A 334 1.65 12.35 -5.31
C THR A 334 1.57 13.64 -6.12
N VAL A 335 0.79 13.66 -7.21
CA VAL A 335 0.61 14.87 -8.03
C VAL A 335 0.05 16.03 -7.20
N THR A 336 -0.93 15.77 -6.35
CA THR A 336 -1.53 16.76 -5.45
C THR A 336 -0.62 17.07 -4.28
N ARG A 337 -0.04 16.05 -3.64
CA ARG A 337 0.84 16.20 -2.47
C ARG A 337 2.08 17.03 -2.77
N TYR A 338 2.68 16.89 -3.96
CA TYR A 338 3.84 17.70 -4.39
C TYR A 338 3.43 18.97 -5.14
N GLY A 339 2.13 19.19 -5.37
CA GLY A 339 1.61 20.47 -5.82
C GLY A 339 1.65 21.51 -4.69
N GLU A 340 1.79 22.78 -5.04
CA GLU A 340 1.69 23.90 -4.10
C GLU A 340 0.41 24.69 -4.42
N PRO A 341 -0.37 25.10 -3.39
CA PRO A 341 -1.58 25.91 -3.63
C PRO A 341 -1.31 27.17 -4.48
N ALA A 342 -0.13 27.78 -4.30
CA ALA A 342 0.29 28.96 -5.07
C ALA A 342 0.62 28.66 -6.54
N THR A 343 0.78 27.38 -6.89
CA THR A 343 1.14 26.92 -8.25
C THR A 343 0.05 26.02 -8.85
N GLU A 344 -1.15 26.06 -8.29
CA GLU A 344 -2.30 25.31 -8.80
C GLU A 344 -2.52 25.65 -10.28
N GLY A 345 -2.63 24.59 -11.13
CA GLY A 345 -2.70 24.74 -12.58
C GLY A 345 -1.37 24.96 -13.31
N SER A 346 -0.24 25.14 -12.61
CA SER A 346 1.09 25.31 -13.24
C SER A 346 1.69 24.00 -13.79
N GLY A 347 1.12 22.85 -13.47
CA GLY A 347 1.68 21.53 -13.79
C GLY A 347 2.89 21.12 -12.93
N LEU A 348 3.27 21.92 -11.93
CA LEU A 348 4.44 21.66 -11.10
C LEU A 348 4.31 20.37 -10.29
N GLY A 349 3.14 20.08 -9.70
CA GLY A 349 2.88 18.83 -8.99
C GLY A 349 3.07 17.61 -9.88
N ALA A 350 2.58 17.66 -11.13
CA ALA A 350 2.78 16.61 -12.11
C ALA A 350 4.28 16.44 -12.49
N ALA A 351 5.01 17.54 -12.69
CA ALA A 351 6.45 17.47 -12.99
C ALA A 351 7.24 16.84 -11.83
N ARG A 352 6.96 17.22 -10.60
CA ARG A 352 7.57 16.66 -9.37
C ARG A 352 7.21 15.17 -9.20
N ALA A 353 5.95 14.79 -9.42
CA ALA A 353 5.52 13.38 -9.36
C ALA A 353 6.23 12.51 -10.42
N ARG A 354 6.40 13.01 -11.64
CA ARG A 354 7.20 12.34 -12.69
C ARG A 354 8.67 12.16 -12.26
N ALA A 355 9.26 13.19 -11.67
CA ALA A 355 10.64 13.14 -11.20
C ALA A 355 10.80 12.17 -10.02
N ALA A 356 9.85 12.16 -9.06
CA ALA A 356 9.83 11.21 -7.95
C ALA A 356 9.70 9.76 -8.43
N ALA A 357 8.86 9.51 -9.44
CA ALA A 357 8.70 8.18 -10.04
C ALA A 357 10.02 7.65 -10.62
N LEU A 358 10.73 8.46 -11.42
CA LEU A 358 12.04 8.06 -11.95
C LEU A 358 13.08 7.86 -10.85
N LEU A 359 13.09 8.71 -9.82
CA LEU A 359 13.95 8.52 -8.65
C LEU A 359 13.67 7.16 -8.00
N MET A 360 12.40 6.89 -7.64
CA MET A 360 12.01 5.63 -7.00
C MET A 360 12.43 4.41 -7.82
N LEU A 361 12.20 4.43 -9.13
CA LEU A 361 12.55 3.33 -10.02
C LEU A 361 14.07 3.15 -10.21
N ALA A 362 14.89 4.16 -9.90
CA ALA A 362 16.35 4.05 -9.91
C ALA A 362 16.94 3.51 -8.59
N LEU A 363 16.17 3.52 -7.50
CA LEU A 363 16.64 3.06 -6.20
C LEU A 363 16.80 1.53 -6.17
N PRO A 364 17.76 0.99 -5.38
CA PRO A 364 17.85 -0.44 -5.13
C PRO A 364 16.68 -0.91 -4.27
N GLY A 365 16.14 -2.08 -4.56
CA GLY A 365 15.04 -2.66 -3.82
C GLY A 365 13.74 -2.75 -4.62
N ALA A 366 12.66 -3.18 -3.97
CA ALA A 366 11.35 -3.31 -4.59
C ALA A 366 10.61 -1.97 -4.65
N ALA A 367 9.71 -1.81 -5.60
CA ALA A 367 8.85 -0.62 -5.72
C ALA A 367 7.39 -1.02 -5.86
N TYR A 368 6.52 -0.23 -5.24
CA TYR A 368 5.07 -0.42 -5.33
C TYR A 368 4.44 0.81 -5.97
N ILE A 369 3.59 0.58 -6.97
CA ILE A 369 2.89 1.60 -7.75
C ILE A 369 1.40 1.47 -7.45
N TYR A 370 0.77 2.55 -7.00
CA TYR A 370 -0.68 2.56 -6.79
C TYR A 370 -1.43 2.85 -8.10
N GLN A 371 -2.55 2.16 -8.33
CA GLN A 371 -3.39 2.39 -9.52
C GLN A 371 -3.69 3.87 -9.77
N GLY A 372 -3.50 4.31 -11.02
CA GLY A 372 -3.66 5.70 -11.45
C GLY A 372 -2.42 6.59 -11.23
N GLU A 373 -1.40 6.08 -10.55
CA GLU A 373 -0.10 6.76 -10.44
C GLU A 373 0.57 6.85 -11.82
N GLU A 374 0.48 5.78 -12.60
CA GLU A 374 0.97 5.69 -13.98
C GLU A 374 0.15 6.55 -14.96
N LEU A 375 -0.99 7.06 -14.55
CA LEU A 375 -1.78 8.03 -15.31
C LEU A 375 -1.50 9.47 -14.89
N GLY A 376 -0.82 9.66 -13.76
CA GLY A 376 -0.62 10.98 -13.15
C GLY A 376 -1.89 11.57 -12.54
N LEU A 377 -2.82 10.71 -12.08
CA LEU A 377 -4.07 11.16 -11.48
C LEU A 377 -3.81 12.05 -10.25
N PRO A 378 -4.45 13.23 -10.17
CA PRO A 378 -4.48 14.02 -8.95
C PRO A 378 -5.48 13.45 -7.93
N GLU A 379 -5.43 13.95 -6.71
CA GLU A 379 -6.46 13.73 -5.69
C GLU A 379 -7.78 14.40 -6.09
N VAL A 380 -8.90 13.75 -5.82
CA VAL A 380 -10.22 14.36 -5.96
C VAL A 380 -10.61 14.97 -4.62
N VAL A 381 -10.41 16.26 -4.46
CA VAL A 381 -10.54 16.97 -3.18
C VAL A 381 -11.95 17.50 -2.90
N ASP A 382 -12.80 17.59 -3.92
CA ASP A 382 -14.10 18.25 -3.91
C ASP A 382 -15.30 17.29 -4.01
N LEU A 383 -15.11 16.03 -3.59
CA LEU A 383 -16.21 15.07 -3.51
C LEU A 383 -17.33 15.61 -2.62
N PRO A 384 -18.61 15.50 -3.03
CA PRO A 384 -19.76 15.87 -2.20
C PRO A 384 -19.83 15.07 -0.90
N ASP A 385 -20.32 15.66 0.20
CA ASP A 385 -20.40 15.00 1.51
C ASP A 385 -21.27 13.73 1.49
N ASP A 386 -22.31 13.72 0.67
CA ASP A 386 -23.27 12.61 0.57
C ASP A 386 -22.70 11.36 -0.11
N VAL A 387 -21.56 11.47 -0.78
CA VAL A 387 -20.86 10.31 -1.37
C VAL A 387 -19.66 9.86 -0.55
N LEU A 388 -19.25 10.61 0.48
CA LEU A 388 -18.11 10.25 1.31
C LEU A 388 -18.44 9.02 2.16
N THR A 389 -17.56 8.03 2.08
CA THR A 389 -17.74 6.73 2.73
C THR A 389 -16.62 6.39 3.70
N ASP A 390 -15.57 7.19 3.75
CA ASP A 390 -14.44 6.98 4.67
C ASP A 390 -14.90 6.95 6.15
N PRO A 391 -14.49 5.94 6.93
CA PRO A 391 -14.80 5.83 8.35
C PRO A 391 -14.45 7.08 9.17
N ILE A 392 -13.35 7.78 8.82
CA ILE A 392 -12.96 9.02 9.50
C ILE A 392 -14.07 10.07 9.36
N PHE A 393 -14.58 10.27 8.14
CA PHE A 393 -15.67 11.23 7.91
C PHE A 393 -16.95 10.82 8.63
N ARG A 394 -17.33 9.55 8.53
CA ARG A 394 -18.55 9.02 9.19
C ARG A 394 -18.52 9.17 10.71
N ARG A 395 -17.34 9.01 11.33
CA ARG A 395 -17.18 9.08 12.78
C ARG A 395 -16.98 10.50 13.31
N THR A 396 -16.26 11.34 12.57
CA THR A 396 -15.82 12.66 13.07
C THR A 396 -16.47 13.85 12.38
N GLY A 397 -17.07 13.65 11.21
CA GLY A 397 -17.54 14.72 10.32
C GLY A 397 -16.40 15.53 9.70
N SER A 398 -15.13 15.15 9.91
CA SER A 398 -13.96 15.87 9.43
C SER A 398 -13.54 15.35 8.06
N ARG A 399 -13.23 16.26 7.14
CA ARG A 399 -12.58 15.93 5.85
C ARG A 399 -11.07 15.78 5.97
N ALA A 400 -10.48 16.09 7.10
CA ALA A 400 -9.06 15.91 7.31
C ALA A 400 -8.71 14.43 7.26
N ARG A 401 -7.76 14.06 6.40
CA ARG A 401 -7.24 12.69 6.27
C ARG A 401 -8.22 11.65 5.71
N ILE A 402 -9.36 12.07 5.10
CA ILE A 402 -10.21 11.12 4.36
C ILE A 402 -9.48 10.58 3.13
N ARG A 403 -9.81 9.36 2.76
CA ARG A 403 -9.14 8.61 1.70
C ARG A 403 -9.98 8.45 0.44
N ASP A 404 -11.25 8.89 0.44
CA ASP A 404 -12.15 8.74 -0.71
C ASP A 404 -11.56 9.36 -1.99
N GLY A 405 -10.86 10.50 -1.88
CA GLY A 405 -10.31 11.22 -3.02
C GLY A 405 -9.26 10.45 -3.82
N CYS A 406 -8.41 9.64 -3.16
CA CYS A 406 -7.45 8.78 -3.85
C CYS A 406 -8.06 7.45 -4.34
N ARG A 407 -9.30 7.13 -3.95
CA ARG A 407 -10.00 5.88 -4.23
C ARG A 407 -11.01 5.97 -5.37
N VAL A 408 -11.19 7.15 -5.97
CA VAL A 408 -12.09 7.35 -7.13
C VAL A 408 -11.72 6.39 -8.26
N PRO A 409 -12.71 5.74 -8.90
CA PRO A 409 -12.50 4.77 -9.97
C PRO A 409 -11.63 5.26 -11.14
N LEU A 410 -10.82 4.35 -11.71
CA LEU A 410 -9.92 4.65 -12.82
C LEU A 410 -10.67 5.04 -14.10
N PRO A 411 -10.19 6.06 -14.85
CA PRO A 411 -10.67 6.36 -16.18
C PRO A 411 -9.94 5.50 -17.23
N TRP A 412 -10.68 4.65 -17.94
CA TRP A 412 -10.14 3.81 -19.01
C TRP A 412 -10.30 4.45 -20.40
N SER A 413 -11.32 5.27 -20.60
CA SER A 413 -11.62 5.94 -21.86
C SER A 413 -11.88 7.43 -21.67
N GLY A 414 -11.27 8.25 -22.52
CA GLY A 414 -11.44 9.70 -22.51
C GLY A 414 -12.74 10.23 -23.12
N GLN A 415 -13.77 9.39 -23.30
CA GLN A 415 -15.03 9.80 -23.93
C GLN A 415 -15.95 10.54 -22.95
N ALA A 416 -16.85 9.83 -22.29
CA ALA A 416 -17.80 10.40 -21.34
C ALA A 416 -17.81 9.60 -20.04
N SER A 417 -18.20 10.25 -18.93
CA SER A 417 -18.42 9.53 -17.67
C SER A 417 -19.38 8.35 -17.89
N PRO A 418 -19.07 7.20 -17.32
CA PRO A 418 -18.03 6.86 -16.34
C PRO A 418 -16.66 6.48 -16.92
N PHE A 419 -16.24 7.12 -18.00
CA PHE A 419 -14.91 7.03 -18.60
C PHE A 419 -14.41 5.60 -18.84
N GLY A 420 -15.32 4.68 -19.24
CA GLY A 420 -15.00 3.28 -19.51
C GLY A 420 -14.72 2.44 -18.27
N PHE A 421 -14.95 2.96 -17.06
CA PHE A 421 -14.80 2.21 -15.82
C PHE A 421 -15.81 1.05 -15.71
N THR A 422 -17.07 1.27 -16.09
CA THR A 422 -18.13 0.26 -16.03
C THR A 422 -18.59 -0.16 -17.43
N SER A 423 -18.95 -1.43 -17.57
CA SER A 423 -19.66 -1.99 -18.74
C SER A 423 -21.19 -1.89 -18.61
N GLY A 424 -21.70 -1.30 -17.52
CA GLY A 424 -23.13 -1.21 -17.21
C GLY A 424 -23.93 -0.41 -18.24
N ALA A 425 -25.25 -0.46 -18.10
CA ALA A 425 -26.18 0.30 -18.92
C ALA A 425 -25.93 1.81 -18.79
N GLU A 426 -26.40 2.57 -19.79
CA GLU A 426 -26.35 4.03 -19.74
C GLU A 426 -26.99 4.54 -18.43
N GLY A 427 -26.22 5.33 -17.66
CA GLY A 427 -26.63 5.86 -16.36
C GLY A 427 -26.14 5.08 -15.13
N THR A 428 -25.45 3.95 -15.31
CA THR A 428 -24.73 3.30 -14.20
C THR A 428 -23.71 4.27 -13.62
N LYS A 429 -23.79 4.53 -12.31
CA LYS A 429 -22.88 5.44 -11.61
C LYS A 429 -21.79 4.64 -10.89
N PRO A 430 -20.52 5.03 -11.02
CA PRO A 430 -19.48 4.50 -10.13
C PRO A 430 -19.78 4.80 -8.66
N TRP A 431 -19.30 3.94 -7.77
CA TRP A 431 -19.50 4.07 -6.31
C TRP A 431 -18.95 5.40 -5.71
N LEU A 432 -17.93 5.98 -6.36
CA LEU A 432 -17.50 7.36 -6.16
C LEU A 432 -17.55 8.09 -7.51
N PRO A 433 -18.04 9.32 -7.56
CA PRO A 433 -18.16 10.06 -8.81
C PRO A 433 -16.79 10.45 -9.35
N GLN A 434 -16.60 10.22 -10.66
CA GLN A 434 -15.42 10.66 -11.38
C GLN A 434 -15.63 12.09 -11.88
N PRO A 435 -14.70 13.03 -11.61
CA PRO A 435 -14.79 14.40 -12.12
C PRO A 435 -14.58 14.44 -13.64
N GLU A 436 -15.15 15.43 -14.31
CA GLU A 436 -15.08 15.55 -15.78
C GLU A 436 -13.65 15.62 -16.33
N TYR A 437 -12.73 16.22 -15.59
CA TYR A 437 -11.32 16.30 -15.99
C TYR A 437 -10.61 14.93 -16.04
N PHE A 438 -11.19 13.86 -15.48
CA PHE A 438 -10.64 12.50 -15.61
C PHE A 438 -10.56 12.04 -17.07
N ALA A 439 -11.37 12.63 -17.96
CA ALA A 439 -11.22 12.41 -19.41
C ALA A 439 -9.80 12.68 -19.93
N GLU A 440 -9.07 13.62 -19.34
CA GLU A 440 -7.71 13.98 -19.76
C GLU A 440 -6.66 12.96 -19.30
N TYR A 441 -6.94 12.24 -18.21
CA TYR A 441 -6.07 11.24 -17.61
C TYR A 441 -6.41 9.82 -18.05
N ALA A 442 -7.41 9.64 -18.93
CA ALA A 442 -7.88 8.32 -19.31
C ALA A 442 -6.78 7.46 -19.96
N THR A 443 -6.85 6.16 -19.68
CA THR A 443 -5.88 5.16 -20.14
C THR A 443 -5.67 5.18 -21.64
N ASP A 444 -6.75 5.29 -22.45
CA ASP A 444 -6.65 5.35 -23.91
C ASP A 444 -5.85 6.57 -24.40
N ARG A 445 -6.00 7.71 -23.75
CA ARG A 445 -5.21 8.93 -24.03
C ARG A 445 -3.77 8.78 -23.59
N ALA A 446 -3.54 8.24 -22.39
CA ALA A 446 -2.21 7.99 -21.87
C ALA A 446 -1.41 7.04 -22.79
N LEU A 447 -2.06 6.02 -23.34
CA LEU A 447 -1.45 5.09 -24.30
C LEU A 447 -1.14 5.73 -25.66
N ALA A 448 -1.88 6.76 -26.06
CA ALA A 448 -1.70 7.46 -27.34
C ALA A 448 -0.62 8.57 -27.27
N ASP A 449 -0.40 9.19 -26.10
CA ASP A 449 0.63 10.22 -25.92
C ASP A 449 1.94 9.64 -25.41
N THR A 450 2.96 9.61 -26.24
CA THR A 450 4.29 9.09 -25.90
C THR A 450 5.01 9.88 -24.80
N ARG A 451 4.51 11.03 -24.39
CA ARG A 451 5.03 11.85 -23.31
C ARG A 451 4.24 11.69 -22.00
N SER A 452 3.23 10.82 -21.99
CA SER A 452 2.38 10.58 -20.81
C SER A 452 3.17 9.99 -19.62
N PHE A 453 2.55 10.01 -18.45
CA PHE A 453 3.04 9.28 -17.27
C PHE A 453 3.16 7.77 -17.55
N TRP A 454 2.18 7.21 -18.26
CA TRP A 454 2.20 5.78 -18.59
C TRP A 454 3.45 5.36 -19.35
N HIS A 455 3.84 6.14 -20.38
CA HIS A 455 5.05 5.86 -21.14
C HIS A 455 6.31 6.04 -20.28
N LEU A 456 6.35 7.04 -19.40
CA LEU A 456 7.46 7.23 -18.48
C LEU A 456 7.64 6.02 -17.56
N TYR A 457 6.54 5.52 -16.95
CA TYR A 457 6.59 4.32 -16.12
C TYR A 457 7.00 3.09 -16.93
N ARG A 458 6.37 2.85 -18.07
CA ARG A 458 6.70 1.72 -18.95
C ARG A 458 8.19 1.72 -19.32
N ASP A 459 8.71 2.85 -19.76
CA ASP A 459 10.09 2.96 -20.22
C ASP A 459 11.08 2.82 -19.05
N GLY A 460 10.76 3.41 -17.89
CA GLY A 460 11.52 3.21 -16.66
C GLY A 460 11.53 1.75 -16.20
N LEU A 461 10.40 1.07 -16.23
CA LEU A 461 10.27 -0.35 -15.89
C LEU A 461 11.00 -1.26 -16.87
N GLN A 462 10.97 -0.94 -18.17
CA GLN A 462 11.69 -1.68 -19.19
C GLN A 462 13.22 -1.56 -18.99
N LEU A 463 13.70 -0.34 -18.73
CA LEU A 463 15.11 -0.09 -18.43
C LEU A 463 15.53 -0.79 -17.15
N ARG A 464 14.69 -0.73 -16.08
CA ARG A 464 14.96 -1.42 -14.82
C ARG A 464 15.17 -2.93 -15.00
N LYS A 465 14.43 -3.55 -15.92
CA LYS A 465 14.57 -4.99 -16.23
C LYS A 465 15.75 -5.31 -17.13
N SER A 466 16.17 -4.37 -17.98
CA SER A 466 17.21 -4.61 -18.99
C SER A 466 18.59 -4.17 -18.56
N LEU A 467 18.72 -3.26 -17.60
CA LEU A 467 19.98 -2.70 -17.13
C LEU A 467 20.44 -3.41 -15.84
N PRO A 468 21.54 -4.18 -15.88
CA PRO A 468 22.06 -4.85 -14.67
C PRO A 468 22.40 -3.87 -13.54
N GLN A 469 22.73 -2.62 -13.87
CA GLN A 469 23.01 -1.55 -12.90
C GLN A 469 21.82 -1.23 -12.00
N LEU A 470 20.58 -1.39 -12.47
CA LEU A 470 19.35 -1.14 -11.71
C LEU A 470 18.89 -2.33 -10.85
N GLY A 471 19.57 -3.47 -10.92
CA GLY A 471 19.35 -4.62 -10.05
C GLY A 471 19.96 -4.43 -8.65
N GLU A 472 20.71 -5.44 -8.17
CA GLU A 472 21.33 -5.44 -6.83
C GLU A 472 22.59 -4.55 -6.69
N GLY A 473 22.94 -3.77 -7.71
CA GLY A 473 24.13 -2.91 -7.69
C GLY A 473 24.08 -1.85 -6.58
N PRO A 474 25.25 -1.44 -6.06
CA PRO A 474 25.33 -0.42 -5.02
C PRO A 474 24.77 0.91 -5.49
N LEU A 475 24.36 1.74 -4.52
CA LEU A 475 24.06 3.15 -4.72
C LEU A 475 25.18 3.96 -4.07
N GLU A 476 25.80 4.85 -4.84
CA GLU A 476 26.83 5.75 -4.35
C GLU A 476 26.43 7.20 -4.65
N TRP A 477 26.42 8.04 -3.60
CA TRP A 477 26.07 9.45 -3.74
C TRP A 477 27.15 10.22 -4.50
N LEU A 478 26.70 11.10 -5.41
CA LEU A 478 27.56 12.05 -6.11
C LEU A 478 27.46 13.43 -5.45
N ASP A 479 28.57 14.19 -5.50
CA ASP A 479 28.52 15.61 -5.18
C ASP A 479 27.65 16.34 -6.21
N SER A 480 26.74 17.18 -5.71
CA SER A 480 25.78 17.88 -6.53
C SER A 480 25.48 19.28 -5.96
N PRO A 481 25.04 20.23 -6.80
CA PRO A 481 24.63 21.54 -6.34
C PRO A 481 23.48 21.48 -5.32
N PRO A 482 23.32 22.49 -4.46
CA PRO A 482 22.17 22.56 -3.55
C PRO A 482 20.83 22.37 -4.29
N GLY A 483 19.93 21.58 -3.73
CA GLY A 483 18.64 21.25 -4.34
C GLY A 483 18.70 20.20 -5.45
N VAL A 484 19.87 19.64 -5.76
CA VAL A 484 20.04 18.51 -6.67
C VAL A 484 20.47 17.28 -5.89
N LEU A 485 19.79 16.16 -6.10
CA LEU A 485 20.17 14.84 -5.62
C LEU A 485 20.76 14.05 -6.78
N ALA A 486 21.95 13.50 -6.63
CA ALA A 486 22.57 12.66 -7.66
C ALA A 486 23.29 11.45 -7.04
N PHE A 487 23.22 10.31 -7.74
CA PHE A 487 23.87 9.07 -7.32
C PHE A 487 24.18 8.18 -8.53
N THR A 488 25.11 7.26 -8.34
CA THR A 488 25.37 6.16 -9.29
C THR A 488 24.70 4.88 -8.84
N ARG A 489 24.41 4.02 -9.79
CA ARG A 489 23.97 2.63 -9.61
C ARG A 489 24.88 1.71 -10.41
N GLY A 490 25.50 0.74 -9.72
CA GLY A 490 26.45 -0.17 -10.35
C GLY A 490 27.47 0.56 -11.22
N ASP A 491 27.90 -0.09 -12.29
CA ASP A 491 28.90 0.47 -13.21
C ASP A 491 28.25 1.44 -14.22
N GLY A 492 28.36 2.74 -13.95
CA GLY A 492 28.12 3.78 -14.95
C GLY A 492 26.69 4.33 -15.08
N LEU A 493 25.67 3.80 -14.42
CA LEU A 493 24.36 4.45 -14.42
C LEU A 493 24.35 5.61 -13.43
N VAL A 494 23.98 6.80 -13.91
CA VAL A 494 23.79 8.01 -13.08
C VAL A 494 22.32 8.38 -13.06
N CYS A 495 21.75 8.58 -11.87
CA CYS A 495 20.45 9.20 -11.67
C CYS A 495 20.64 10.56 -11.01
N ALA A 496 19.97 11.60 -11.51
CA ALA A 496 19.92 12.89 -10.85
C ALA A 496 18.51 13.49 -10.87
N VAL A 497 18.17 14.21 -9.80
CA VAL A 497 16.89 14.90 -9.63
C VAL A 497 17.13 16.33 -9.18
N ASN A 498 16.56 17.28 -9.88
CA ASN A 498 16.55 18.68 -9.48
C ASN A 498 15.24 19.01 -8.76
N PHE A 499 15.32 19.21 -7.45
CA PHE A 499 14.19 19.57 -6.60
C PHE A 499 13.81 21.04 -6.67
N GLY A 500 14.69 21.89 -7.23
CA GLY A 500 14.42 23.30 -7.44
C GLY A 500 13.49 23.58 -8.62
N THR A 501 13.22 24.85 -8.86
CA THR A 501 12.47 25.33 -10.03
C THR A 501 13.37 25.91 -11.13
N ALA A 502 14.60 26.29 -10.81
CA ALA A 502 15.60 26.77 -11.76
C ALA A 502 16.40 25.62 -12.37
N ASN A 503 16.98 25.84 -13.54
CA ASN A 503 17.90 24.89 -14.17
C ASN A 503 19.17 24.73 -13.34
N ALA A 504 19.68 23.50 -13.27
CA ALA A 504 20.97 23.14 -12.71
C ALA A 504 21.88 22.50 -13.78
N PRO A 505 23.20 22.46 -13.59
CA PRO A 505 24.08 21.66 -14.44
C PRO A 505 23.73 20.18 -14.33
N ALA A 506 23.69 19.47 -15.47
CA ALA A 506 23.56 18.02 -15.45
C ALA A 506 24.87 17.38 -14.95
N PRO A 507 24.82 16.30 -14.15
CA PRO A 507 26.02 15.64 -13.64
C PRO A 507 26.82 14.92 -14.74
N VAL A 508 26.15 14.59 -15.86
CA VAL A 508 26.75 13.92 -17.02
C VAL A 508 26.50 14.76 -18.26
N PRO A 509 27.54 15.05 -19.08
CA PRO A 509 27.33 15.70 -20.37
C PRO A 509 26.61 14.75 -21.33
N GLY A 510 25.75 15.30 -22.17
CA GLY A 510 25.06 14.52 -23.20
C GLY A 510 23.57 14.31 -22.91
N THR A 511 22.92 13.56 -23.81
CA THR A 511 21.48 13.27 -23.73
C THR A 511 21.21 12.18 -22.70
N PRO A 512 20.25 12.33 -21.80
CA PRO A 512 19.88 11.28 -20.88
C PRO A 512 19.26 10.07 -21.61
N LEU A 513 19.45 8.89 -21.03
CA LEU A 513 18.81 7.65 -21.46
C LEU A 513 17.28 7.72 -21.26
N LEU A 514 16.85 8.31 -20.14
CA LEU A 514 15.45 8.57 -19.80
C LEU A 514 15.36 9.83 -18.96
N SER A 515 14.30 10.62 -19.15
CA SER A 515 14.04 11.82 -18.33
C SER A 515 12.55 12.00 -18.06
N SER A 516 12.23 12.58 -16.92
CA SER A 516 10.85 12.85 -16.50
C SER A 516 10.18 13.99 -17.25
N GLY A 517 10.96 14.81 -17.96
CA GLY A 517 10.54 15.94 -18.80
C GLY A 517 11.64 16.27 -19.81
N PRO A 518 11.44 17.28 -20.66
CA PRO A 518 12.48 17.72 -21.58
C PRO A 518 13.79 18.05 -20.85
N CYS A 519 14.88 17.39 -21.23
CA CYS A 519 16.19 17.51 -20.57
C CYS A 519 17.30 17.71 -21.62
N PRO A 520 17.66 18.94 -21.95
CA PRO A 520 18.71 19.23 -22.92
C PRO A 520 20.09 18.76 -22.41
N PRO A 521 21.05 18.41 -23.31
CA PRO A 521 22.40 18.05 -22.93
C PRO A 521 23.06 19.11 -22.02
N GLY A 522 23.67 18.65 -20.93
CA GLY A 522 24.37 19.51 -19.95
C GLY A 522 23.48 20.31 -19.01
N VAL A 523 22.17 20.21 -19.12
CA VAL A 523 21.21 20.94 -18.28
C VAL A 523 20.24 19.95 -17.62
N LEU A 524 20.04 20.08 -16.30
CA LEU A 524 19.00 19.39 -15.55
C LEU A 524 17.92 20.42 -15.14
N PRO A 525 16.79 20.50 -15.85
CA PRO A 525 15.74 21.47 -15.56
C PRO A 525 15.13 21.30 -14.17
N GLY A 526 14.50 22.36 -13.65
CA GLY A 526 13.78 22.30 -12.38
C GLY A 526 12.67 21.24 -12.40
N ALA A 527 12.39 20.62 -11.26
CA ALA A 527 11.41 19.55 -11.08
C ALA A 527 11.59 18.38 -12.09
N THR A 528 12.83 18.03 -12.42
CA THR A 528 13.15 17.01 -13.41
C THR A 528 14.11 15.97 -12.83
N ALA A 529 13.85 14.71 -13.11
CA ALA A 529 14.76 13.59 -12.93
C ALA A 529 15.25 13.07 -14.28
N ALA A 530 16.48 12.59 -14.32
CA ALA A 530 17.02 11.95 -15.52
C ALA A 530 18.05 10.87 -15.18
N TRP A 531 18.18 9.90 -16.11
CA TRP A 531 19.13 8.80 -16.05
C TRP A 531 20.11 8.89 -17.21
N TRP A 532 21.37 8.69 -16.94
CA TRP A 532 22.42 8.57 -17.94
C TRP A 532 23.14 7.26 -17.77
N LEU A 533 23.56 6.67 -18.87
CA LEU A 533 24.53 5.59 -18.87
C LEU A 533 25.88 6.20 -19.31
N ASN A 534 26.85 6.20 -18.41
CA ASN A 534 28.17 6.71 -18.68
C ASN A 534 29.04 5.53 -19.15
N ASP A 535 29.45 5.55 -20.41
CA ASP A 535 30.47 4.61 -20.92
C ASP A 535 31.78 5.01 -20.24
N LEU A 536 32.12 4.33 -19.12
CA LEU A 536 33.39 4.49 -18.42
C LEU A 536 34.52 3.78 -19.20
#